data_620362c32abc86d8a2a9b331d0f9df89
#
_entry.id   620362c32abc86d8a2a9b331d0f9df89
#
_cell.length_a   1.000
_cell.length_b   1.000
_cell.length_c   1.000
_cell.angle_alpha   90.00
_cell.angle_beta   90.00
_cell.angle_gamma   90.00
#
_symmetry.space_group_name_H-M   'P 1'
#
loop_
_entity.id
_entity.type
_entity.pdbx_description
1 polymer ?
#
loop_
_entity_poly.entity_id
_entity_poly.type
_entity_poly.pdbx_seq_one_letter_code
_entity_poly.pdbx_strand_id
1 'polypeptide(L)'
;MTPTARKFSKVALVAAVLALAAYWYWSPWLAIHQMRNAAKAGDATAFNERVDYPLLRESLKGQLSGAIGARTNDRSESGSDIAKAGAALGSLFATAMVDRLVDAFVRPESVMRIMQEGKLMPRRDSRSKAPNEAPSDEGGETDGSATPSKREPIWTTERQGVDTFILYARRAGQAEDRRTGLVFQRRGFASWVLTEIRLPAL
;
A
#
# COMPACT_ATOMS: atom_id res chain seq x y z
N MET A 1 -1.10 37.46 43.88
CA MET A 1 -1.10 37.12 42.42
C MET A 1 -1.81 38.23 41.68
N THR A 2 -1.09 38.97 40.88
CA THR A 2 -1.61 40.12 40.14
C THR A 2 -2.63 39.70 39.08
N PRO A 3 -3.70 40.44 38.80
CA PRO A 3 -4.74 40.10 37.83
C PRO A 3 -4.21 39.86 36.42
N THR A 4 -3.07 40.42 36.07
CA THR A 4 -2.34 40.25 34.81
C THR A 4 -1.77 38.80 34.68
N ALA A 5 -1.19 38.25 35.74
CA ALA A 5 -0.64 36.86 35.72
C ALA A 5 -1.73 35.82 35.51
N ARG A 6 -2.95 36.02 36.07
CA ARG A 6 -4.09 35.10 35.82
C ARG A 6 -4.59 35.13 34.35
N LYS A 7 -4.54 36.31 33.70
CA LYS A 7 -4.92 36.43 32.28
C LYS A 7 -3.89 35.73 31.36
N PHE A 8 -2.61 35.91 31.63
CA PHE A 8 -1.54 35.22 30.88
C PHE A 8 -1.60 33.70 31.03
N SER A 9 -1.90 33.20 32.26
CA SER A 9 -2.05 31.77 32.50
C SER A 9 -3.22 31.14 31.71
N LYS A 10 -4.36 31.83 31.61
CA LYS A 10 -5.51 31.37 30.83
C LYS A 10 -5.22 31.38 29.34
N VAL A 11 -4.57 32.40 28.82
CA VAL A 11 -4.19 32.49 27.40
C VAL A 11 -3.17 31.38 27.06
N ALA A 12 -2.18 31.16 27.91
CA ALA A 12 -1.20 30.09 27.73
C ALA A 12 -1.86 28.69 27.74
N LEU A 13 -2.83 28.46 28.64
CA LEU A 13 -3.57 27.21 28.68
C LEU A 13 -4.37 26.98 27.38
N VAL A 14 -5.09 27.99 26.93
CA VAL A 14 -5.85 27.91 25.67
C VAL A 14 -4.94 27.66 24.49
N ALA A 15 -3.80 28.37 24.40
CA ALA A 15 -2.82 28.16 23.36
C ALA A 15 -2.23 26.73 23.38
N ALA A 16 -1.96 26.17 24.55
CA ALA A 16 -1.48 24.79 24.72
C ALA A 16 -2.54 23.76 24.24
N VAL A 17 -3.81 23.97 24.60
CA VAL A 17 -4.90 23.09 24.17
C VAL A 17 -5.08 23.16 22.64
N LEU A 18 -5.01 24.35 22.05
CA LEU A 18 -5.09 24.50 20.60
C LEU A 18 -3.90 23.85 19.89
N ALA A 19 -2.70 24.02 20.42
CA ALA A 19 -1.49 23.37 19.87
C ALA A 19 -1.60 21.84 19.93
N LEU A 20 -2.11 21.31 21.04
CA LEU A 20 -2.33 19.87 21.20
C LEU A 20 -3.40 19.34 20.23
N ALA A 21 -4.48 20.08 20.06
CA ALA A 21 -5.53 19.74 19.10
C ALA A 21 -5.02 19.78 17.65
N ALA A 22 -4.24 20.80 17.31
CA ALA A 22 -3.59 20.91 16.00
C ALA A 22 -2.63 19.74 15.78
N TYR A 23 -1.76 19.44 16.73
CA TYR A 23 -0.85 18.29 16.66
C TYR A 23 -1.62 16.98 16.44
N TRP A 24 -2.69 16.76 17.19
CA TRP A 24 -3.54 15.58 17.09
C TRP A 24 -4.20 15.48 15.71
N TYR A 25 -4.67 16.59 15.18
CA TYR A 25 -5.31 16.63 13.85
C TYR A 25 -4.32 16.36 12.72
N TRP A 26 -3.08 16.87 12.81
CA TRP A 26 -2.05 16.73 11.78
C TRP A 26 -1.19 15.48 11.96
N SER A 27 -1.38 14.71 13.04
CA SER A 27 -0.59 13.52 13.36
C SER A 27 -0.52 12.47 12.24
N PRO A 28 -1.57 12.19 11.42
CA PRO A 28 -1.47 11.20 10.34
C PRO A 28 -0.49 11.63 9.24
N TRP A 29 -0.45 12.94 8.93
CA TRP A 29 0.49 13.47 7.95
C TRP A 29 1.95 13.32 8.40
N LEU A 30 2.19 13.58 9.68
CA LEU A 30 3.52 13.39 10.27
C LEU A 30 3.94 11.91 10.21
N ALA A 31 3.04 10.99 10.52
CA ALA A 31 3.31 9.55 10.47
C ALA A 31 3.65 9.08 9.05
N ILE A 32 2.86 9.50 8.05
CA ILE A 32 3.13 9.19 6.64
C ILE A 32 4.47 9.77 6.19
N HIS A 33 4.75 11.01 6.55
CA HIS A 33 6.02 11.66 6.19
C HIS A 33 7.22 10.93 6.78
N GLN A 34 7.15 10.56 8.06
CA GLN A 34 8.19 9.78 8.73
C GLN A 34 8.36 8.40 8.10
N MET A 35 7.27 7.70 7.80
CA MET A 35 7.31 6.40 7.14
C MET A 35 7.91 6.47 5.73
N ARG A 36 7.57 7.50 4.95
CA ARG A 36 8.19 7.73 3.63
C ARG A 36 9.68 8.06 3.74
N ASN A 37 10.07 8.82 4.74
CA ASN A 37 11.48 9.14 4.97
C ASN A 37 12.26 7.90 5.40
N ALA A 38 11.73 7.06 6.30
CA ALA A 38 12.31 5.79 6.67
C ALA A 38 12.47 4.87 5.45
N ALA A 39 11.43 4.77 4.60
CA ALA A 39 11.51 4.00 3.37
C ALA A 39 12.58 4.53 2.42
N LYS A 40 12.68 5.86 2.20
CA LYS A 40 13.71 6.47 1.34
C LYS A 40 15.13 6.28 1.88
N ALA A 41 15.27 6.33 3.20
CA ALA A 41 16.55 6.11 3.87
C ALA A 41 16.95 4.63 3.93
N GLY A 42 16.06 3.69 3.59
CA GLY A 42 16.28 2.26 3.76
C GLY A 42 16.27 1.82 5.23
N ASP A 43 15.75 2.65 6.13
CA ASP A 43 15.63 2.34 7.55
C ASP A 43 14.46 1.36 7.79
N ALA A 44 14.78 0.07 7.72
CA ALA A 44 13.83 -1.01 7.89
C ALA A 44 13.24 -1.02 9.31
N THR A 45 14.01 -0.66 10.32
CA THR A 45 13.56 -0.68 11.72
C THR A 45 12.47 0.36 11.95
N ALA A 46 12.75 1.63 11.66
CA ALA A 46 11.79 2.72 11.80
C ALA A 46 10.55 2.53 10.91
N PHE A 47 10.70 1.87 9.75
CA PHE A 47 9.61 1.53 8.88
C PHE A 47 8.72 0.44 9.47
N ASN A 48 9.31 -0.66 9.96
CA ASN A 48 8.60 -1.84 10.48
C ASN A 48 7.79 -1.52 11.75
N GLU A 49 8.26 -0.61 12.58
CA GLU A 49 7.51 -0.14 13.76
C GLU A 49 6.15 0.48 13.43
N ARG A 50 5.97 0.90 12.17
CA ARG A 50 4.76 1.56 11.69
C ARG A 50 3.90 0.69 10.76
N VAL A 51 4.17 -0.61 10.71
CA VAL A 51 3.43 -1.59 9.90
C VAL A 51 2.94 -2.72 10.78
N ASP A 52 1.64 -2.96 10.76
CA ASP A 52 1.04 -4.15 11.38
C ASP A 52 0.97 -5.28 10.34
N TYR A 53 2.04 -6.05 10.25
CA TYR A 53 2.15 -7.14 9.27
C TYR A 53 1.08 -8.21 9.40
N PRO A 54 0.65 -8.65 10.60
CA PRO A 54 -0.45 -9.57 10.76
C PRO A 54 -1.75 -9.08 10.14
N LEU A 55 -2.18 -7.85 10.47
CA LEU A 55 -3.40 -7.28 9.90
C LEU A 55 -3.29 -7.05 8.38
N LEU A 56 -2.11 -6.65 7.93
CA LEU A 56 -1.84 -6.46 6.51
C LEU A 56 -1.99 -7.76 5.70
N ARG A 57 -1.49 -8.88 6.25
CA ARG A 57 -1.64 -10.21 5.65
C ARG A 57 -3.09 -10.65 5.61
N GLU A 58 -3.81 -10.48 6.72
CA GLU A 58 -5.22 -10.84 6.83
C GLU A 58 -6.06 -10.07 5.82
N SER A 59 -5.86 -8.75 5.71
CA SER A 59 -6.55 -7.91 4.76
C SER A 59 -6.30 -8.33 3.30
N LEU A 60 -5.03 -8.53 2.91
CA LEU A 60 -4.67 -8.97 1.57
C LEU A 60 -5.23 -10.35 1.24
N LYS A 61 -5.16 -11.28 2.20
CA LYS A 61 -5.73 -12.62 2.05
C LYS A 61 -7.24 -12.56 1.82
N GLY A 62 -7.96 -11.73 2.59
CA GLY A 62 -9.39 -11.53 2.43
C GLY A 62 -9.76 -10.97 1.05
N GLN A 63 -9.04 -9.94 0.58
CA GLN A 63 -9.28 -9.33 -0.73
C GLN A 63 -9.00 -10.30 -1.89
N LEU A 64 -7.89 -11.04 -1.85
CA LEU A 64 -7.51 -11.99 -2.89
C LEU A 64 -8.46 -13.20 -2.92
N SER A 65 -8.80 -13.74 -1.74
CA SER A 65 -9.76 -14.84 -1.64
C SER A 65 -11.16 -14.44 -2.13
N GLY A 66 -11.61 -13.22 -1.80
CA GLY A 66 -12.87 -12.68 -2.29
C GLY A 66 -12.88 -12.53 -3.82
N ALA A 67 -11.81 -12.01 -4.40
CA ALA A 67 -11.68 -11.84 -5.85
C ALA A 67 -11.65 -13.19 -6.59
N ILE A 68 -11.00 -14.21 -6.02
CA ILE A 68 -10.97 -15.57 -6.58
C ILE A 68 -12.36 -16.21 -6.45
N GLY A 69 -13.00 -16.09 -5.28
CA GLY A 69 -14.32 -16.64 -5.02
C GLY A 69 -15.39 -16.08 -5.97
N ALA A 70 -15.39 -14.78 -6.24
CA ALA A 70 -16.29 -14.16 -7.20
C ALA A 70 -16.13 -14.78 -8.61
N ARG A 71 -14.89 -14.96 -9.07
CA ARG A 71 -14.61 -15.55 -10.40
C ARG A 71 -14.95 -17.03 -10.50
N THR A 72 -14.89 -17.79 -9.40
CA THR A 72 -15.23 -19.21 -9.40
C THR A 72 -16.72 -19.42 -9.35
N ASN A 73 -17.48 -18.59 -8.64
CA ASN A 73 -18.93 -18.66 -8.59
C ASN A 73 -19.57 -18.44 -9.97
N ASP A 74 -19.11 -17.43 -10.73
CA ASP A 74 -19.58 -17.17 -12.11
C ASP A 74 -19.41 -18.37 -13.06
N ARG A 75 -18.39 -19.20 -12.81
CA ARG A 75 -18.11 -20.41 -13.61
C ARG A 75 -18.87 -21.65 -13.14
N SER A 76 -19.29 -21.70 -11.88
CA SER A 76 -19.92 -22.86 -11.27
C SER A 76 -21.42 -22.97 -11.59
N GLU A 77 -22.07 -21.87 -11.95
CA GLU A 77 -23.50 -21.86 -12.30
C GLU A 77 -23.81 -22.51 -13.64
N SER A 78 -22.81 -22.75 -14.49
CA SER A 78 -23.00 -23.30 -15.85
C SER A 78 -22.38 -24.69 -16.07
N GLY A 79 -21.97 -25.43 -15.00
CA GLY A 79 -21.10 -26.58 -15.13
C GLY A 79 -21.68 -27.93 -14.71
N SER A 80 -21.24 -29.00 -15.42
CA SER A 80 -21.45 -30.42 -15.06
C SER A 80 -20.80 -30.77 -13.71
N ASP A 81 -21.16 -31.92 -13.12
CA ASP A 81 -20.61 -32.38 -11.82
C ASP A 81 -19.08 -32.54 -11.84
N ILE A 82 -18.50 -32.83 -13.01
CA ILE A 82 -17.06 -32.85 -13.21
C ILE A 82 -16.46 -31.44 -13.10
N ALA A 83 -17.15 -30.42 -13.60
CA ALA A 83 -16.71 -29.04 -13.47
C ALA A 83 -16.78 -28.56 -12.02
N LYS A 84 -17.77 -29.00 -11.25
CA LYS A 84 -17.87 -28.71 -9.81
C LYS A 84 -16.74 -29.36 -9.01
N ALA A 85 -16.41 -30.62 -9.29
CA ALA A 85 -15.26 -31.30 -8.66
C ALA A 85 -13.93 -30.62 -9.02
N GLY A 86 -13.74 -30.23 -10.26
CA GLY A 86 -12.60 -29.46 -10.72
C GLY A 86 -12.49 -28.08 -10.05
N ALA A 87 -13.61 -27.40 -9.86
CA ALA A 87 -13.67 -26.11 -9.14
C ALA A 87 -13.31 -26.26 -7.66
N ALA A 88 -13.76 -27.35 -7.00
CA ALA A 88 -13.41 -27.63 -5.61
C ALA A 88 -11.90 -27.88 -5.42
N LEU A 89 -11.26 -28.67 -6.30
CA LEU A 89 -9.81 -28.84 -6.29
C LEU A 89 -9.08 -27.54 -6.62
N GLY A 90 -9.56 -26.80 -7.62
CA GLY A 90 -9.02 -25.49 -8.00
C GLY A 90 -9.05 -24.46 -6.86
N SER A 91 -10.10 -24.48 -6.03
CA SER A 91 -10.22 -23.59 -4.87
C SER A 91 -9.18 -23.89 -3.78
N LEU A 92 -8.84 -25.16 -3.55
CA LEU A 92 -7.79 -25.54 -2.60
C LEU A 92 -6.41 -25.08 -3.08
N PHE A 93 -6.09 -25.26 -4.37
CA PHE A 93 -4.86 -24.77 -4.95
C PHE A 93 -4.81 -23.24 -4.95
N ALA A 94 -5.92 -22.57 -5.23
CA ALA A 94 -6.01 -21.11 -5.20
C ALA A 94 -5.74 -20.56 -3.80
N THR A 95 -6.28 -21.19 -2.75
CA THR A 95 -6.03 -20.79 -1.36
C THR A 95 -4.55 -20.91 -0.99
N ALA A 96 -3.91 -22.01 -1.32
CA ALA A 96 -2.47 -22.21 -1.06
C ALA A 96 -1.61 -21.21 -1.86
N MET A 97 -2.03 -20.84 -3.06
CA MET A 97 -1.35 -19.86 -3.88
C MET A 97 -1.51 -18.44 -3.32
N VAL A 98 -2.71 -18.12 -2.79
CA VAL A 98 -2.96 -16.83 -2.11
C VAL A 98 -2.03 -16.66 -0.92
N ASP A 99 -1.88 -17.68 -0.07
CA ASP A 99 -1.00 -17.61 1.09
C ASP A 99 0.46 -17.30 0.68
N ARG A 100 0.97 -17.97 -0.35
CA ARG A 100 2.32 -17.71 -0.87
C ARG A 100 2.47 -16.32 -1.48
N LEU A 101 1.47 -15.86 -2.21
CA LEU A 101 1.47 -14.51 -2.79
C LEU A 101 1.44 -13.46 -1.69
N VAL A 102 0.57 -13.61 -0.70
CA VAL A 102 0.47 -12.70 0.43
C VAL A 102 1.79 -12.64 1.19
N ASP A 103 2.42 -13.77 1.46
CA ASP A 103 3.72 -13.82 2.14
C ASP A 103 4.84 -13.16 1.31
N ALA A 104 4.78 -13.25 -0.01
CA ALA A 104 5.74 -12.58 -0.88
C ALA A 104 5.54 -11.05 -0.91
N PHE A 105 4.27 -10.59 -0.87
CA PHE A 105 3.93 -9.17 -0.91
C PHE A 105 4.10 -8.46 0.44
N VAL A 106 3.82 -9.16 1.54
CA VAL A 106 3.87 -8.60 2.91
C VAL A 106 5.25 -8.76 3.55
N ARG A 107 6.31 -8.78 2.74
CA ARG A 107 7.69 -8.65 3.23
C ARG A 107 8.02 -7.18 3.46
N PRO A 108 8.81 -6.87 4.50
CA PRO A 108 9.22 -5.49 4.79
C PRO A 108 9.78 -4.75 3.58
N GLU A 109 10.60 -5.42 2.78
CA GLU A 109 11.24 -4.87 1.59
C GLU A 109 10.20 -4.52 0.50
N SER A 110 9.17 -5.36 0.36
CA SER A 110 8.09 -5.15 -0.63
C SER A 110 7.23 -3.97 -0.24
N VAL A 111 6.84 -3.86 1.04
CA VAL A 111 6.02 -2.75 1.55
C VAL A 111 6.79 -1.43 1.47
N MET A 112 8.09 -1.43 1.82
CA MET A 112 8.96 -0.26 1.66
C MET A 112 9.05 0.18 0.20
N ARG A 113 9.19 -0.75 -0.74
CA ARG A 113 9.25 -0.45 -2.18
C ARG A 113 7.94 0.16 -2.68
N ILE A 114 6.79 -0.36 -2.22
CA ILE A 114 5.48 0.23 -2.54
C ILE A 114 5.42 1.69 -2.07
N MET A 115 5.91 1.95 -0.88
CA MET A 115 5.94 3.30 -0.30
C MET A 115 6.90 4.24 -1.05
N GLN A 116 8.03 3.72 -1.54
CA GLN A 116 9.02 4.48 -2.33
C GLN A 116 8.52 4.77 -3.74
N GLU A 117 7.99 3.75 -4.42
CA GLU A 117 7.71 3.79 -5.85
C GLU A 117 6.22 4.01 -6.16
N GLY A 118 5.32 3.81 -5.19
CA GLY A 118 3.87 3.83 -5.39
C GLY A 118 3.36 2.72 -6.32
N LYS A 119 4.13 1.62 -6.46
CA LYS A 119 3.82 0.52 -7.35
C LYS A 119 3.74 -0.80 -6.60
N LEU A 120 2.64 -1.52 -6.74
CA LEU A 120 2.43 -2.83 -6.16
C LEU A 120 3.14 -3.98 -6.88
N MET A 121 3.43 -3.84 -8.18
CA MET A 121 4.08 -4.91 -8.92
C MET A 121 5.59 -4.73 -8.97
N PRO A 122 6.38 -5.78 -8.60
CA PRO A 122 7.79 -5.80 -8.87
C PRO A 122 7.99 -5.65 -10.38
N ARG A 123 8.84 -4.72 -10.78
CA ARG A 123 9.37 -4.71 -12.13
C ARG A 123 10.07 -6.06 -12.31
N ARG A 124 9.61 -6.89 -13.22
CA ARG A 124 10.45 -7.96 -13.73
C ARG A 124 11.64 -7.25 -14.35
N ASP A 125 12.72 -7.17 -13.63
CA ASP A 125 14.01 -6.82 -14.19
C ASP A 125 14.32 -7.96 -15.16
N SER A 126 14.13 -7.68 -16.45
CA SER A 126 14.53 -8.55 -17.57
C SER A 126 16.06 -8.59 -17.66
N ARG A 127 16.73 -8.81 -16.52
CA ARG A 127 18.17 -8.99 -16.40
C ARG A 127 18.49 -10.28 -15.64
N SER A 128 17.79 -11.35 -16.02
CA SER A 128 18.35 -12.68 -15.91
C SER A 128 19.09 -12.92 -17.24
N LYS A 129 20.25 -12.28 -17.38
CA LYS A 129 21.18 -12.57 -18.46
C LYS A 129 21.72 -13.97 -18.18
N ALA A 130 21.16 -14.96 -18.90
CA ALA A 130 21.83 -16.25 -19.02
C ALA A 130 23.23 -16.02 -19.61
N PRO A 131 24.26 -16.67 -19.08
CA PRO A 131 25.59 -16.62 -19.68
C PRO A 131 25.60 -17.56 -20.89
N ASN A 132 25.92 -17.00 -22.04
CA ASN A 132 26.21 -17.58 -23.35
C ASN A 132 25.14 -17.34 -24.41
N GLU A 133 25.41 -16.32 -25.24
CA GLU A 133 25.47 -16.50 -26.67
C GLU A 133 26.14 -15.26 -27.31
N ALA A 134 26.97 -15.54 -28.32
CA ALA A 134 27.90 -14.66 -28.99
C ALA A 134 27.24 -13.56 -29.86
N PRO A 135 28.00 -12.53 -30.30
CA PRO A 135 27.46 -11.35 -30.95
C PRO A 135 27.10 -11.65 -32.39
N SER A 136 25.86 -11.28 -32.78
CA SER A 136 25.50 -11.12 -34.17
C SER A 136 25.21 -9.64 -34.41
N ASP A 137 26.11 -9.01 -35.17
CA ASP A 137 25.89 -7.76 -35.87
C ASP A 137 24.69 -7.93 -36.80
N GLU A 138 23.71 -7.05 -36.69
CA GLU A 138 23.05 -6.46 -37.85
C GLU A 138 22.24 -5.23 -37.40
N GLY A 139 22.51 -4.15 -38.10
CA GLY A 139 21.94 -2.85 -37.88
C GLY A 139 20.46 -2.78 -38.22
N GLY A 140 19.78 -1.98 -37.48
CA GLY A 140 18.39 -1.58 -37.64
C GLY A 140 18.11 -0.38 -36.78
N GLU A 141 18.43 0.80 -37.29
CA GLU A 141 17.94 2.07 -36.77
C GLU A 141 16.40 2.05 -36.84
N THR A 142 15.76 2.00 -35.70
CA THR A 142 14.38 2.46 -35.55
C THR A 142 14.31 3.39 -34.34
N ASP A 143 14.30 4.64 -34.72
CA ASP A 143 13.90 5.82 -33.98
C ASP A 143 12.68 5.52 -33.10
N GLY A 144 12.76 5.90 -31.83
CA GLY A 144 11.64 5.73 -30.89
C GLY A 144 12.06 5.50 -29.46
N SER A 145 13.16 6.12 -29.00
CA SER A 145 13.53 6.16 -27.58
C SER A 145 12.53 6.99 -26.78
N ALA A 146 11.32 6.44 -26.58
CA ALA A 146 10.47 6.88 -25.50
C ALA A 146 11.04 6.27 -24.22
N THR A 147 12.01 6.95 -23.62
CA THR A 147 12.37 6.76 -22.22
C THR A 147 11.06 6.74 -21.44
N PRO A 148 10.68 5.65 -20.74
CA PRO A 148 9.47 5.65 -19.94
C PRO A 148 9.67 6.70 -18.86
N SER A 149 9.14 7.89 -19.10
CA SER A 149 9.15 8.98 -18.15
C SER A 149 8.66 8.40 -16.81
N LYS A 150 9.49 8.52 -15.79
CA LYS A 150 9.25 8.13 -14.41
C LYS A 150 8.11 9.03 -13.90
N ARG A 151 6.89 8.75 -14.38
CA ARG A 151 5.70 9.51 -13.99
C ARG A 151 5.50 9.25 -12.51
N GLU A 152 5.69 10.27 -11.72
CA GLU A 152 5.48 10.21 -10.29
C GLU A 152 4.03 9.80 -10.00
N PRO A 153 3.79 8.94 -9.00
CA PRO A 153 2.44 8.58 -8.61
C PRO A 153 1.71 9.81 -8.05
N ILE A 154 0.46 9.96 -8.43
CA ILE A 154 -0.43 10.98 -7.85
C ILE A 154 -0.92 10.42 -6.52
N TRP A 155 -0.66 11.17 -5.46
CA TRP A 155 -1.06 10.84 -4.11
C TRP A 155 -2.28 11.65 -3.72
N THR A 156 -3.33 10.99 -3.27
CA THR A 156 -4.51 11.61 -2.69
C THR A 156 -4.80 11.02 -1.32
N THR A 157 -5.43 11.77 -0.46
CA THR A 157 -5.69 11.35 0.92
C THR A 157 -7.15 11.48 1.25
N GLU A 158 -7.63 10.57 2.07
CA GLU A 158 -9.00 10.53 2.56
C GLU A 158 -8.97 10.21 4.06
N ARG A 159 -9.78 10.91 4.84
CA ARG A 159 -9.96 10.61 6.25
C ARG A 159 -11.32 10.00 6.48
N GLN A 160 -11.36 8.81 7.06
CA GLN A 160 -12.57 8.11 7.44
C GLN A 160 -12.73 8.14 8.96
N GLY A 161 -13.49 9.10 9.46
CA GLY A 161 -13.62 9.34 10.89
C GLY A 161 -12.35 9.89 11.54
N VAL A 162 -12.14 9.57 12.82
CA VAL A 162 -11.04 10.09 13.64
C VAL A 162 -9.82 9.15 13.69
N ASP A 163 -10.04 7.86 13.43
CA ASP A 163 -9.06 6.80 13.67
C ASP A 163 -8.56 6.11 12.39
N THR A 164 -9.10 6.51 11.22
CA THR A 164 -8.71 5.92 9.94
C THR A 164 -8.31 7.01 8.95
N PHE A 165 -7.16 6.83 8.34
CA PHE A 165 -6.61 7.70 7.31
C PHE A 165 -6.13 6.85 6.14
N ILE A 166 -6.55 7.20 4.91
CA ILE A 166 -6.22 6.43 3.72
C ILE A 166 -5.39 7.29 2.78
N LEU A 167 -4.26 6.76 2.37
CA LEU A 167 -3.39 7.35 1.37
C LEU A 167 -3.55 6.56 0.07
N TYR A 168 -4.09 7.18 -0.95
CA TYR A 168 -4.23 6.56 -2.27
C TYR A 168 -3.07 6.94 -3.19
N ALA A 169 -2.56 5.93 -3.90
CA ALA A 169 -1.59 6.08 -4.96
C ALA A 169 -2.21 5.65 -6.29
N ARG A 170 -2.10 6.49 -7.33
CA ARG A 170 -2.48 6.12 -8.71
C ARG A 170 -1.44 6.61 -9.70
N ARG A 171 -1.34 5.96 -10.84
CA ARG A 171 -0.51 6.47 -11.94
C ARG A 171 -1.25 7.60 -12.67
N ALA A 172 -0.51 8.57 -13.16
CA ALA A 172 -1.06 9.60 -14.03
C ALA A 172 -1.70 8.94 -15.27
N GLY A 173 -2.97 9.29 -15.57
CA GLY A 173 -3.75 8.72 -16.67
C GLY A 173 -4.53 7.45 -16.35
N GLN A 174 -4.43 6.89 -15.14
CA GLN A 174 -5.33 5.81 -14.70
C GLN A 174 -6.65 6.36 -14.16
N ALA A 175 -7.73 5.60 -14.36
CA ALA A 175 -9.03 5.89 -13.77
C ALA A 175 -8.98 5.84 -12.23
N GLU A 176 -9.91 6.51 -11.55
CA GLU A 176 -9.90 6.61 -10.09
C GLU A 176 -10.13 5.28 -9.37
N ASP A 177 -10.87 4.37 -9.98
CA ASP A 177 -11.14 3.02 -9.49
C ASP A 177 -9.88 2.13 -9.43
N ARG A 178 -8.84 2.48 -10.19
CA ARG A 178 -7.56 1.76 -10.24
C ARG A 178 -6.51 2.32 -9.27
N ARG A 179 -6.95 2.98 -8.20
CA ARG A 179 -6.05 3.47 -7.16
C ARG A 179 -5.75 2.39 -6.12
N THR A 180 -4.52 2.36 -5.63
CA THR A 180 -4.14 1.54 -4.48
C THR A 180 -4.28 2.38 -3.22
N GLY A 181 -4.96 1.85 -2.21
CA GLY A 181 -5.13 2.51 -0.91
C GLY A 181 -4.21 1.93 0.15
N LEU A 182 -3.53 2.79 0.90
CA LEU A 182 -2.77 2.44 2.10
C LEU A 182 -3.57 2.94 3.30
N VAL A 183 -4.09 2.03 4.11
CA VAL A 183 -4.97 2.35 5.24
C VAL A 183 -4.15 2.41 6.52
N PHE A 184 -4.17 3.55 7.16
CA PHE A 184 -3.54 3.79 8.44
C PHE A 184 -4.61 3.86 9.53
N GLN A 185 -4.40 3.12 10.59
CA GLN A 185 -5.22 3.17 11.79
C GLN A 185 -4.46 3.81 12.94
N ARG A 186 -5.19 4.56 13.75
CA ARG A 186 -4.65 5.19 14.94
C ARG A 186 -4.41 4.16 16.02
N ARG A 187 -3.23 4.21 16.61
CA ARG A 187 -2.88 3.45 17.82
C ARG A 187 -2.49 4.44 18.92
N GLY A 188 -3.35 4.60 19.92
CA GLY A 188 -3.15 5.58 20.98
C GLY A 188 -3.45 7.02 20.55
N PHE A 189 -2.79 8.01 21.19
CA PHE A 189 -3.14 9.43 21.04
C PHE A 189 -2.82 10.01 19.65
N ALA A 190 -1.62 9.78 19.13
CA ALA A 190 -1.14 10.40 17.88
C ALA A 190 -0.27 9.45 17.04
N SER A 191 -0.23 8.17 17.38
CA SER A 191 0.51 7.14 16.63
C SER A 191 -0.39 6.52 15.55
N TRP A 192 0.19 6.25 14.38
CA TRP A 192 -0.51 5.68 13.23
C TRP A 192 0.28 4.51 12.68
N VAL A 193 -0.42 3.43 12.35
CA VAL A 193 0.16 2.18 11.86
C VAL A 193 -0.56 1.77 10.58
N LEU A 194 0.18 1.34 9.58
CA LEU A 194 -0.34 0.77 8.34
C LEU A 194 -0.92 -0.62 8.64
N THR A 195 -2.21 -0.80 8.42
CA THR A 195 -2.93 -2.04 8.74
C THR A 195 -3.51 -2.74 7.53
N GLU A 196 -3.71 -2.01 6.41
CA GLU A 196 -4.36 -2.57 5.23
C GLU A 196 -3.79 -1.94 3.95
N ILE A 197 -3.69 -2.75 2.90
CA ILE A 197 -3.47 -2.27 1.53
C ILE A 197 -4.72 -2.62 0.73
N ARG A 198 -5.44 -1.63 0.23
CA ARG A 198 -6.59 -1.81 -0.67
C ARG A 198 -6.11 -1.92 -2.09
N LEU A 199 -6.35 -3.09 -2.67
CA LEU A 199 -6.04 -3.32 -4.07
C LEU A 199 -7.06 -2.59 -4.96
N PRO A 200 -6.67 -2.13 -6.17
CA PRO A 200 -7.63 -1.64 -7.15
C PRO A 200 -8.61 -2.76 -7.52
N ALA A 201 -9.81 -2.40 -7.94
CA ALA A 201 -10.81 -3.36 -8.43
C ALA A 201 -10.18 -4.25 -9.51
N LEU A 202 -10.23 -5.56 -9.28
CA LEU A 202 -9.63 -6.61 -10.11
C LEU A 202 -10.59 -7.07 -11.21
#